data_95b290ac5a9643c32be458b5a64f0ae9
#
_entry.id   95b290ac5a9643c32be458b5a64f0ae9
#
_cell.length_a   1.000
_cell.length_b   1.000
_cell.length_c   1.000
_cell.angle_alpha   90.00
_cell.angle_beta   90.00
_cell.angle_gamma   90.00
#
_symmetry.space_group_name_H-M   'P 1'
#
loop_
_entity.id
_entity.type
_entity.pdbx_description
1 polymer ?
#
loop_
_entity_poly.entity_id
_entity_poly.type
_entity_poly.pdbx_seq_one_letter_code
_entity_poly.pdbx_strand_id
1 'polypeptide(L)'
;MINSFISLILLLYSFNILRYLYGWRINSFDTKASYFPKVSVVIAVRNEENNILKLLSDLSLQDYPQDLFNIIIVNDHSTDGTLDLLNQELSKYPNLILHNLTTSAEGKKSAINTGVNISNHEIILSSDADCSFPNTWISSMVSGFNDKQIKLVSGPVTFYKESSLFNKLQTLEFLSLIGAGAGAIGIGNPIFCNGANMAYRRETYKKVFDTIDLNIASGDDVFLLHAIKRKYKSSVRFIKDVNAVVYTNAVEGFDQFINQRKRWAAKSTSFKDAYTIYTSILVLLVNFSTIYLLFFSLFHVDVFFFFLWFFLIKNIVDILFLSNVLSFFSRKDLLKWMLFFQIFYSFYIVLVSVLSQLQTFSWKKRLYKK
;
A
#
# COMPACT_ATOMS: atom_id res chain seq x y z
N MET A 1 -18.65 27.29 20.09
CA MET A 1 -19.01 25.91 19.66
C MET A 1 -18.14 25.38 18.50
N ILE A 2 -18.03 26.06 17.35
CA ILE A 2 -17.25 25.59 16.20
C ILE A 2 -15.77 25.36 16.55
N ASN A 3 -15.11 26.33 17.18
CA ASN A 3 -13.69 26.21 17.57
C ASN A 3 -13.45 25.03 18.53
N SER A 4 -14.37 24.79 19.48
CA SER A 4 -14.26 23.65 20.39
C SER A 4 -14.38 22.31 19.65
N PHE A 5 -15.26 22.22 18.67
CA PHE A 5 -15.41 21.04 17.81
C PHE A 5 -14.16 20.79 16.94
N ILE A 6 -13.62 21.84 16.31
CA ILE A 6 -12.38 21.74 15.52
C ILE A 6 -11.18 21.36 16.39
N SER A 7 -11.10 21.90 17.64
CA SER A 7 -10.06 21.51 18.60
C SER A 7 -10.16 20.03 18.97
N LEU A 8 -11.38 19.51 19.14
CA LEU A 8 -11.59 18.07 19.40
C LEU A 8 -11.12 17.20 18.22
N ILE A 9 -11.42 17.61 16.99
CA ILE A 9 -10.93 16.92 15.77
C ILE A 9 -9.40 16.87 15.76
N LEU A 10 -8.73 18.00 16.04
CA LEU A 10 -7.27 18.08 16.09
C LEU A 10 -6.71 17.19 17.20
N LEU A 11 -7.32 17.17 18.37
CA LEU A 11 -6.90 16.32 19.49
C LEU A 11 -6.98 14.83 19.12
N LEU A 12 -8.11 14.39 18.57
CA LEU A 12 -8.32 13.01 18.13
C LEU A 12 -7.34 12.62 17.02
N TYR A 13 -7.11 13.52 16.05
CA TYR A 13 -6.14 13.31 14.99
C TYR A 13 -4.72 13.18 15.53
N SER A 14 -4.29 14.11 16.37
CA SER A 14 -2.96 14.13 16.97
C SER A 14 -2.73 12.87 17.81
N PHE A 15 -3.70 12.46 18.61
CA PHE A 15 -3.65 11.23 19.37
C PHE A 15 -3.50 10.00 18.46
N ASN A 16 -4.25 9.94 17.37
CA ASN A 16 -4.19 8.82 16.43
C ASN A 16 -2.83 8.74 15.71
N ILE A 17 -2.28 9.88 15.27
CA ILE A 17 -0.94 9.93 14.64
C ILE A 17 0.17 9.56 15.64
N LEU A 18 0.09 10.02 16.89
CA LEU A 18 1.04 9.63 17.94
C LEU A 18 0.97 8.13 18.26
N ARG A 19 -0.22 7.52 18.24
CA ARG A 19 -0.38 6.06 18.30
C ARG A 19 0.28 5.36 17.12
N TYR A 20 0.16 5.90 15.91
CA TYR A 20 0.83 5.34 14.73
C TYR A 20 2.35 5.48 14.83
N LEU A 21 2.85 6.60 15.36
CA LEU A 21 4.27 6.76 15.67
C LEU A 21 4.77 5.69 16.66
N TYR A 22 4.00 5.46 17.72
CA TYR A 22 4.30 4.38 18.66
C TYR A 22 4.30 3.02 17.97
N GLY A 23 3.25 2.69 17.21
CA GLY A 23 3.15 1.44 16.44
C GLY A 23 4.28 1.26 15.43
N TRP A 24 4.69 2.35 14.73
CA TRP A 24 5.83 2.35 13.84
C TRP A 24 7.14 1.98 14.56
N ARG A 25 7.34 2.50 15.77
CA ARG A 25 8.55 2.25 16.55
C ARG A 25 8.64 0.83 17.09
N ILE A 26 7.53 0.25 17.53
CA ILE A 26 7.49 -1.12 18.06
C ILE A 26 7.45 -2.22 16.99
N ASN A 27 7.28 -1.87 15.71
CA ASN A 27 7.46 -2.79 14.58
C ASN A 27 8.95 -3.13 14.40
N SER A 28 9.56 -3.70 15.42
CA SER A 28 10.91 -4.26 15.39
C SER A 28 10.83 -5.70 15.86
N PHE A 29 11.35 -6.63 15.09
CA PHE A 29 11.49 -8.02 15.48
C PHE A 29 12.70 -8.61 14.75
N ASP A 30 13.13 -9.76 15.21
CA ASP A 30 14.24 -10.46 14.57
C ASP A 30 13.83 -10.85 13.15
N THR A 31 14.50 -10.26 12.16
CA THR A 31 14.27 -10.50 10.73
C THR A 31 15.02 -11.74 10.23
N LYS A 32 15.83 -12.42 11.08
CA LYS A 32 16.47 -13.65 10.68
C LYS A 32 15.43 -14.74 10.51
N ALA A 33 15.35 -15.28 9.31
CA ALA A 33 14.52 -16.42 9.03
C ALA A 33 15.06 -17.64 9.80
N SER A 34 14.28 -18.12 10.75
CA SER A 34 14.54 -19.40 11.45
C SER A 34 13.71 -20.54 10.86
N TYR A 35 12.87 -20.22 9.90
CA TYR A 35 11.93 -21.11 9.25
C TYR A 35 11.92 -20.83 7.75
N PHE A 36 12.08 -21.87 6.93
CA PHE A 36 12.15 -21.80 5.46
C PHE A 36 10.99 -22.58 4.83
N PRO A 37 9.75 -22.03 4.83
CA PRO A 37 8.62 -22.69 4.19
C PRO A 37 8.75 -22.67 2.67
N LYS A 38 7.99 -23.54 1.99
CA LYS A 38 7.80 -23.41 0.54
C LYS A 38 6.97 -22.17 0.20
N VAL A 39 7.45 -21.38 -0.76
CA VAL A 39 6.92 -20.06 -1.14
C VAL A 39 6.51 -20.04 -2.61
N SER A 40 5.35 -19.48 -2.93
CA SER A 40 5.02 -19.08 -4.29
C SER A 40 4.97 -17.56 -4.39
N VAL A 41 5.77 -17.00 -5.29
CA VAL A 41 5.67 -15.59 -5.68
C VAL A 41 4.60 -15.50 -6.78
N VAL A 42 3.44 -14.91 -6.48
CA VAL A 42 2.30 -14.81 -7.39
C VAL A 42 2.17 -13.39 -7.91
N ILE A 43 2.30 -13.21 -9.22
CA ILE A 43 2.25 -11.91 -9.88
C ILE A 43 1.24 -11.93 -11.02
N ALA A 44 0.28 -11.02 -10.97
CA ALA A 44 -0.64 -10.74 -12.07
C ALA A 44 0.01 -9.77 -13.05
N VAL A 45 0.04 -10.11 -14.33
CA VAL A 45 0.63 -9.26 -15.37
C VAL A 45 -0.41 -8.89 -16.43
N ARG A 46 -0.37 -7.63 -16.87
CA ARG A 46 -1.13 -7.15 -18.02
C ARG A 46 -0.42 -5.97 -18.65
N ASN A 47 0.05 -6.13 -19.89
CA ASN A 47 0.79 -5.12 -20.64
C ASN A 47 2.00 -4.57 -19.84
N GLU A 48 2.97 -5.45 -19.61
CA GLU A 48 4.18 -5.21 -18.83
C GLU A 48 5.46 -5.54 -19.62
N GLU A 49 5.44 -5.43 -20.95
CA GLU A 49 6.59 -5.76 -21.82
C GLU A 49 7.88 -5.04 -21.43
N ASN A 50 7.76 -3.82 -20.87
CA ASN A 50 8.92 -3.03 -20.45
C ASN A 50 9.48 -3.44 -19.06
N ASN A 51 8.72 -4.20 -18.26
CA ASN A 51 9.05 -4.52 -16.87
C ASN A 51 9.38 -6.02 -16.69
N ILE A 52 8.81 -6.90 -17.52
CA ILE A 52 8.78 -8.34 -17.26
C ILE A 52 10.17 -8.98 -17.17
N LEU A 53 11.12 -8.57 -18.03
CA LEU A 53 12.48 -9.13 -18.02
C LEU A 53 13.23 -8.72 -16.75
N LYS A 54 13.08 -7.47 -16.31
CA LYS A 54 13.67 -6.99 -15.06
C LYS A 54 13.08 -7.72 -13.87
N LEU A 55 11.76 -7.89 -13.84
CA LEU A 55 11.05 -8.64 -12.80
C LEU A 55 11.62 -10.06 -12.65
N LEU A 56 11.74 -10.79 -13.75
CA LEU A 56 12.29 -12.17 -13.74
C LEU A 56 13.74 -12.19 -13.27
N SER A 57 14.55 -11.23 -13.71
CA SER A 57 15.94 -11.08 -13.26
C SER A 57 16.02 -10.86 -11.75
N ASP A 58 15.25 -9.91 -11.20
CA ASP A 58 15.26 -9.60 -9.75
C ASP A 58 14.80 -10.83 -8.92
N LEU A 59 13.82 -11.59 -9.43
CA LEU A 59 13.33 -12.79 -8.75
C LEU A 59 14.30 -13.98 -8.84
N SER A 60 15.09 -14.09 -9.89
CA SER A 60 16.10 -15.14 -10.03
C SER A 60 17.30 -14.96 -9.10
N LEU A 61 17.56 -13.72 -8.67
CA LEU A 61 18.67 -13.35 -7.80
C LEU A 61 18.33 -13.45 -6.29
N GLN A 62 17.16 -13.99 -5.94
CA GLN A 62 16.77 -14.12 -4.54
C GLN A 62 17.67 -15.09 -3.78
N ASP A 63 18.01 -14.75 -2.53
CA ASP A 63 18.84 -15.55 -1.62
C ASP A 63 18.10 -16.76 -1.01
N TYR A 64 16.85 -16.94 -1.35
CA TYR A 64 16.01 -18.05 -0.87
C TYR A 64 16.35 -19.34 -1.64
N PRO A 65 16.38 -20.53 -0.97
CA PRO A 65 16.70 -21.78 -1.66
C PRO A 65 15.80 -22.05 -2.87
N GLN A 66 16.41 -22.33 -4.02
CA GLN A 66 15.73 -22.45 -5.32
C GLN A 66 14.67 -23.57 -5.37
N ASP A 67 14.85 -24.63 -4.59
CA ASP A 67 13.92 -25.75 -4.44
C ASP A 67 12.74 -25.45 -3.51
N LEU A 68 12.82 -24.33 -2.77
CA LEU A 68 11.78 -23.91 -1.82
C LEU A 68 10.88 -22.79 -2.35
N PHE A 69 11.16 -22.24 -3.54
CA PHE A 69 10.23 -21.25 -4.10
C PHE A 69 9.98 -21.46 -5.59
N ASN A 70 8.81 -21.02 -6.03
CA ASN A 70 8.48 -20.87 -7.44
C ASN A 70 7.86 -19.49 -7.72
N ILE A 71 7.89 -19.11 -9.00
CA ILE A 71 7.34 -17.87 -9.53
C ILE A 71 6.12 -18.26 -10.36
N ILE A 72 4.94 -17.76 -10.00
CA ILE A 72 3.69 -17.99 -10.73
C ILE A 72 3.27 -16.65 -11.35
N ILE A 73 3.43 -16.55 -12.66
CA ILE A 73 2.97 -15.39 -13.42
C ILE A 73 1.63 -15.74 -14.06
N VAL A 74 0.62 -14.92 -13.76
CA VAL A 74 -0.71 -15.06 -14.34
C VAL A 74 -0.97 -13.89 -15.30
N ASN A 75 -0.99 -14.20 -16.60
CA ASN A 75 -1.25 -13.23 -17.65
C ASN A 75 -2.75 -12.94 -17.77
N ASP A 76 -3.14 -11.69 -17.49
CA ASP A 76 -4.50 -11.17 -17.61
C ASP A 76 -4.71 -10.54 -19.00
N HIS A 77 -4.69 -11.36 -20.05
CA HIS A 77 -5.01 -10.93 -21.43
C HIS A 77 -4.13 -9.76 -21.91
N SER A 78 -2.80 -9.86 -21.80
CA SER A 78 -1.89 -8.86 -22.34
C SER A 78 -2.05 -8.80 -23.87
N THR A 79 -1.94 -7.59 -24.43
CA THR A 79 -2.09 -7.27 -25.85
C THR A 79 -0.82 -6.67 -26.47
N ASP A 80 0.25 -6.58 -25.69
CA ASP A 80 1.60 -6.16 -26.07
C ASP A 80 2.55 -7.38 -26.13
N GLY A 81 3.84 -7.17 -26.19
CA GLY A 81 4.87 -8.22 -26.24
C GLY A 81 5.06 -9.01 -24.93
N THR A 82 4.30 -8.75 -23.86
CA THR A 82 4.49 -9.39 -22.54
C THR A 82 4.47 -10.92 -22.61
N LEU A 83 3.48 -11.49 -23.30
CA LEU A 83 3.30 -12.95 -23.36
C LEU A 83 4.42 -13.62 -24.16
N ASP A 84 4.84 -13.01 -25.27
CA ASP A 84 5.91 -13.52 -26.11
C ASP A 84 7.25 -13.53 -25.36
N LEU A 85 7.56 -12.45 -24.62
CA LEU A 85 8.74 -12.39 -23.77
C LEU A 85 8.70 -13.46 -22.67
N LEU A 86 7.58 -13.66 -22.00
CA LEU A 86 7.42 -14.69 -20.98
C LEU A 86 7.65 -16.09 -21.55
N ASN A 87 7.10 -16.41 -22.73
CA ASN A 87 7.29 -17.70 -23.37
C ASN A 87 8.76 -17.95 -23.74
N GLN A 88 9.49 -16.94 -24.17
CA GLN A 88 10.94 -17.03 -24.48
C GLN A 88 11.78 -17.29 -23.23
N GLU A 89 11.36 -16.78 -22.08
CA GLU A 89 12.10 -16.88 -20.82
C GLU A 89 11.81 -18.18 -20.04
N LEU A 90 10.73 -18.92 -20.34
CA LEU A 90 10.34 -20.14 -19.61
C LEU A 90 11.46 -21.16 -19.47
N SER A 91 12.28 -21.35 -20.51
CA SER A 91 13.39 -22.31 -20.48
C SER A 91 14.57 -21.86 -19.60
N LYS A 92 14.70 -20.57 -19.32
CA LYS A 92 15.79 -20.01 -18.52
C LYS A 92 15.51 -20.06 -17.02
N TYR A 93 14.22 -20.12 -16.62
CA TYR A 93 13.79 -20.10 -15.23
C TYR A 93 13.00 -21.36 -14.87
N PRO A 94 13.66 -22.44 -14.40
CA PRO A 94 13.01 -23.75 -14.15
C PRO A 94 11.87 -23.70 -13.09
N ASN A 95 11.92 -22.70 -12.21
CA ASN A 95 10.90 -22.47 -11.17
C ASN A 95 9.81 -21.48 -11.61
N LEU A 96 9.77 -21.05 -12.88
CA LEU A 96 8.74 -20.18 -13.45
C LEU A 96 7.56 -21.00 -13.95
N ILE A 97 6.37 -20.64 -13.52
CA ILE A 97 5.09 -21.17 -13.98
C ILE A 97 4.32 -20.02 -14.63
N LEU A 98 4.03 -20.14 -15.92
CA LEU A 98 3.20 -19.18 -16.66
C LEU A 98 1.79 -19.75 -16.81
N HIS A 99 0.80 -18.95 -16.50
CA HIS A 99 -0.61 -19.28 -16.70
C HIS A 99 -1.35 -18.11 -17.38
N ASN A 100 -2.16 -18.43 -18.39
CA ASN A 100 -3.05 -17.44 -19.01
C ASN A 100 -4.44 -17.55 -18.40
N LEU A 101 -5.03 -16.43 -18.01
CA LEU A 101 -6.43 -16.42 -17.58
C LEU A 101 -7.35 -16.89 -18.70
N THR A 102 -8.39 -17.63 -18.33
CA THR A 102 -9.47 -18.00 -19.22
C THR A 102 -10.27 -16.76 -19.64
N THR A 103 -10.93 -16.81 -20.80
CA THR A 103 -11.73 -15.69 -21.35
C THR A 103 -12.89 -15.25 -20.43
N SER A 104 -13.31 -16.10 -19.51
CA SER A 104 -14.38 -15.80 -18.53
C SER A 104 -13.89 -15.12 -17.27
N ALA A 105 -12.57 -15.04 -17.04
CA ALA A 105 -11.97 -14.44 -15.86
C ALA A 105 -11.08 -13.25 -16.26
N GLU A 106 -11.23 -12.13 -15.58
CA GLU A 106 -10.43 -10.94 -15.85
C GLU A 106 -10.08 -10.16 -14.57
N GLY A 107 -9.02 -9.36 -14.67
CA GLY A 107 -8.59 -8.43 -13.63
C GLY A 107 -7.64 -9.03 -12.61
N LYS A 108 -6.94 -8.14 -11.88
CA LYS A 108 -5.87 -8.50 -10.95
C LYS A 108 -6.34 -9.51 -9.88
N LYS A 109 -7.55 -9.34 -9.33
CA LYS A 109 -8.09 -10.25 -8.30
C LYS A 109 -8.25 -11.67 -8.83
N SER A 110 -8.80 -11.83 -10.03
CA SER A 110 -8.96 -13.15 -10.68
C SER A 110 -7.58 -13.77 -10.95
N ALA A 111 -6.63 -12.98 -11.42
CA ALA A 111 -5.27 -13.45 -11.69
C ALA A 111 -4.56 -13.91 -10.41
N ILE A 112 -4.60 -13.13 -9.35
CA ILE A 112 -4.03 -13.52 -8.04
C ILE A 112 -4.71 -14.77 -7.50
N ASN A 113 -6.04 -14.84 -7.53
CA ASN A 113 -6.78 -16.02 -7.08
C ASN A 113 -6.39 -17.28 -7.86
N THR A 114 -6.27 -17.17 -9.17
CA THR A 114 -5.80 -18.26 -10.04
C THR A 114 -4.41 -18.71 -9.65
N GLY A 115 -3.46 -17.78 -9.45
CA GLY A 115 -2.10 -18.08 -9.02
C GLY A 115 -2.06 -18.75 -7.65
N VAL A 116 -2.85 -18.31 -6.68
CA VAL A 116 -2.97 -18.94 -5.35
C VAL A 116 -3.54 -20.35 -5.44
N ASN A 117 -4.47 -20.61 -6.36
CA ASN A 117 -5.05 -21.95 -6.55
C ASN A 117 -4.07 -22.91 -7.24
N ILE A 118 -3.28 -22.44 -8.18
CA ILE A 118 -2.21 -23.21 -8.84
C ILE A 118 -1.11 -23.56 -7.84
N SER A 119 -0.77 -22.66 -6.92
CA SER A 119 0.25 -22.86 -5.91
C SER A 119 -0.08 -24.05 -5.00
N ASN A 120 0.95 -24.85 -4.67
CA ASN A 120 0.91 -25.89 -3.64
C ASN A 120 1.78 -25.52 -2.42
N HIS A 121 2.36 -24.32 -2.41
CA HIS A 121 3.26 -23.87 -1.36
C HIS A 121 2.48 -23.24 -0.18
N GLU A 122 3.11 -23.19 0.98
CA GLU A 122 2.49 -22.74 2.22
C GLU A 122 2.27 -21.22 2.22
N ILE A 123 3.28 -20.48 1.79
CA ILE A 123 3.30 -19.01 1.80
C ILE A 123 3.15 -18.50 0.36
N ILE A 124 2.29 -17.51 0.21
CA ILE A 124 2.17 -16.73 -1.01
C ILE A 124 2.80 -15.37 -0.77
N LEU A 125 3.75 -14.97 -1.61
CA LEU A 125 4.19 -13.60 -1.76
C LEU A 125 3.49 -13.00 -2.98
N SER A 126 2.97 -11.79 -2.84
CA SER A 126 2.27 -11.06 -3.90
C SER A 126 2.93 -9.70 -4.12
N SER A 127 3.14 -9.35 -5.38
CA SER A 127 3.68 -8.06 -5.79
C SER A 127 3.08 -7.60 -7.13
N ASP A 128 3.48 -6.41 -7.59
CA ASP A 128 3.15 -5.86 -8.90
C ASP A 128 4.29 -6.09 -9.90
N ALA A 129 3.97 -6.19 -11.18
CA ALA A 129 4.94 -6.49 -12.22
C ALA A 129 5.92 -5.34 -12.53
N ASP A 130 5.57 -4.11 -12.15
CA ASP A 130 6.38 -2.89 -12.27
C ASP A 130 7.28 -2.62 -11.06
N CYS A 131 7.41 -3.61 -10.16
CA CYS A 131 8.22 -3.53 -8.95
C CYS A 131 9.61 -4.13 -9.13
N SER A 132 10.54 -3.68 -8.29
CA SER A 132 11.89 -4.25 -8.14
C SER A 132 12.15 -4.66 -6.70
N PHE A 133 12.94 -5.71 -6.55
CA PHE A 133 13.17 -6.37 -5.28
C PHE A 133 14.66 -6.44 -4.95
N PRO A 134 15.05 -6.24 -3.67
CA PRO A 134 16.38 -6.63 -3.21
C PRO A 134 16.50 -8.17 -3.23
N ASN A 135 17.72 -8.67 -3.33
CA ASN A 135 17.98 -10.12 -3.36
C ASN A 135 17.50 -10.86 -2.10
N THR A 136 17.33 -10.14 -1.01
CA THR A 136 16.89 -10.64 0.30
C THR A 136 15.37 -10.50 0.54
N TRP A 137 14.61 -10.14 -0.49
CA TRP A 137 13.17 -9.84 -0.34
C TRP A 137 12.36 -11.04 0.16
N ILE A 138 12.54 -12.23 -0.45
CA ILE A 138 11.78 -13.43 -0.07
C ILE A 138 12.13 -13.81 1.38
N SER A 139 13.41 -13.93 1.72
CA SER A 139 13.86 -14.32 3.06
C SER A 139 13.39 -13.33 4.14
N SER A 140 13.47 -12.03 3.86
CA SER A 140 13.00 -10.98 4.77
C SER A 140 11.49 -11.05 5.00
N MET A 141 10.69 -11.18 3.94
CA MET A 141 9.23 -11.26 4.06
C MET A 141 8.76 -12.53 4.77
N VAL A 142 9.43 -13.66 4.52
CA VAL A 142 9.12 -14.96 5.13
C VAL A 142 9.44 -14.95 6.63
N SER A 143 10.45 -14.23 7.08
CA SER A 143 10.79 -14.12 8.50
C SER A 143 9.61 -13.69 9.38
N GLY A 144 8.67 -12.93 8.81
CA GLY A 144 7.44 -12.54 9.49
C GLY A 144 6.55 -13.68 9.93
N PHE A 145 6.71 -14.89 9.34
CA PHE A 145 5.95 -16.09 9.66
C PHE A 145 6.64 -17.03 10.65
N ASN A 146 7.77 -16.65 11.24
CA ASN A 146 8.39 -17.40 12.35
C ASN A 146 7.38 -17.66 13.48
N ASP A 147 6.43 -16.76 13.66
CA ASP A 147 5.27 -16.92 14.52
C ASP A 147 4.08 -17.52 13.74
N LYS A 148 3.64 -18.72 14.14
CA LYS A 148 2.52 -19.43 13.49
C LYS A 148 1.17 -18.69 13.57
N GLN A 149 1.02 -17.74 14.51
CA GLN A 149 -0.18 -16.92 14.63
C GLN A 149 -0.30 -15.91 13.48
N ILE A 150 0.82 -15.48 12.89
CA ILE A 150 0.82 -14.54 11.79
C ILE A 150 0.25 -15.18 10.52
N LYS A 151 -0.74 -14.51 9.94
CA LYS A 151 -1.47 -14.95 8.74
C LYS A 151 -1.21 -14.05 7.53
N LEU A 152 -0.86 -12.78 7.78
CA LEU A 152 -0.51 -11.81 6.75
C LEU A 152 0.69 -10.98 7.21
N VAL A 153 1.60 -10.76 6.28
CA VAL A 153 2.78 -9.90 6.42
C VAL A 153 2.69 -8.81 5.36
N SER A 154 2.86 -7.56 5.75
CA SER A 154 3.00 -6.42 4.86
C SER A 154 4.42 -5.89 4.92
N GLY A 155 5.00 -5.56 3.78
CA GLY A 155 6.36 -5.02 3.67
C GLY A 155 6.40 -3.55 3.26
N PRO A 156 7.58 -2.91 3.38
CA PRO A 156 7.79 -1.53 2.97
C PRO A 156 7.85 -1.40 1.44
N VAL A 157 7.24 -0.35 0.92
CA VAL A 157 7.28 0.03 -0.49
C VAL A 157 7.68 1.50 -0.60
N THR A 158 8.50 1.83 -1.59
CA THR A 158 8.87 3.23 -1.89
C THR A 158 8.98 3.45 -3.39
N PHE A 159 8.99 4.71 -3.80
CA PHE A 159 9.37 5.06 -5.17
C PHE A 159 10.88 5.14 -5.31
N TYR A 160 11.39 4.93 -6.54
CA TYR A 160 12.77 5.28 -6.87
C TYR A 160 13.03 6.76 -6.59
N LYS A 161 14.29 7.11 -6.39
CA LYS A 161 14.67 8.51 -6.12
C LYS A 161 14.37 9.39 -7.33
N GLU A 162 13.58 10.43 -7.09
CA GLU A 162 13.04 11.32 -8.10
C GLU A 162 13.85 12.63 -8.20
N SER A 163 13.83 13.23 -9.39
CA SER A 163 14.42 14.56 -9.64
C SER A 163 13.39 15.68 -9.52
N SER A 164 12.13 15.45 -9.95
CA SER A 164 11.09 16.48 -9.97
C SER A 164 10.49 16.75 -8.58
N LEU A 165 10.06 18.00 -8.33
CA LEU A 165 9.35 18.36 -7.10
C LEU A 165 8.02 17.60 -7.00
N PHE A 166 7.29 17.48 -8.10
CA PHE A 166 6.02 16.77 -8.13
C PHE A 166 6.17 15.32 -7.67
N ASN A 167 7.17 14.60 -8.17
CA ASN A 167 7.42 13.23 -7.77
C ASN A 167 7.93 13.12 -6.32
N LYS A 168 8.70 14.11 -5.82
CA LYS A 168 9.07 14.17 -4.40
C LYS A 168 7.87 14.34 -3.48
N LEU A 169 6.89 15.14 -3.87
CA LEU A 169 5.63 15.29 -3.12
C LEU A 169 4.79 14.02 -3.16
N GLN A 170 4.74 13.31 -4.31
CA GLN A 170 4.13 11.99 -4.39
C GLN A 170 4.80 10.99 -3.44
N THR A 171 6.14 10.98 -3.38
CA THR A 171 6.88 10.09 -2.49
C THR A 171 6.59 10.42 -1.03
N LEU A 172 6.55 11.69 -0.67
CA LEU A 172 6.21 12.14 0.69
C LEU A 172 4.81 11.64 1.10
N GLU A 173 3.81 11.83 0.24
CA GLU A 173 2.46 11.33 0.44
C GLU A 173 2.44 9.80 0.56
N PHE A 174 3.06 9.10 -0.38
CA PHE A 174 3.09 7.65 -0.41
C PHE A 174 3.73 7.04 0.84
N LEU A 175 4.88 7.58 1.27
CA LEU A 175 5.56 7.14 2.48
C LEU A 175 4.75 7.46 3.75
N SER A 176 3.95 8.54 3.75
CA SER A 176 3.02 8.82 4.84
C SER A 176 1.96 7.72 4.98
N LEU A 177 1.43 7.23 3.85
CA LEU A 177 0.49 6.11 3.83
C LEU A 177 1.17 4.81 4.30
N ILE A 178 2.33 4.45 3.75
CA ILE A 178 3.07 3.26 4.19
C ILE A 178 3.33 3.30 5.70
N GLY A 179 3.80 4.44 6.21
CA GLY A 179 4.03 4.64 7.65
C GLY A 179 2.76 4.49 8.48
N ALA A 180 1.63 5.09 8.04
CA ALA A 180 0.35 4.99 8.72
C ALA A 180 -0.17 3.54 8.76
N GLY A 181 -0.09 2.81 7.64
CA GLY A 181 -0.43 1.38 7.57
C GLY A 181 0.42 0.54 8.52
N ALA A 182 1.74 0.74 8.50
CA ALA A 182 2.67 0.06 9.38
C ALA A 182 2.42 0.40 10.86
N GLY A 183 2.22 1.69 11.19
CA GLY A 183 1.90 2.13 12.54
C GLY A 183 0.58 1.54 13.06
N ALA A 184 -0.44 1.50 12.20
CA ALA A 184 -1.72 0.87 12.52
C ALA A 184 -1.61 -0.64 12.76
N ILE A 185 -0.77 -1.34 11.99
CA ILE A 185 -0.44 -2.77 12.21
C ILE A 185 0.25 -2.92 13.57
N GLY A 186 1.25 -2.08 13.88
CA GLY A 186 2.00 -2.14 15.14
C GLY A 186 1.14 -1.97 16.39
N ILE A 187 0.08 -1.16 16.33
CA ILE A 187 -0.89 -1.02 17.44
C ILE A 187 -2.01 -2.08 17.42
N GLY A 188 -1.91 -3.11 16.57
CA GLY A 188 -2.90 -4.19 16.47
C GLY A 188 -4.21 -3.81 15.76
N ASN A 189 -4.25 -2.66 15.08
CA ASN A 189 -5.43 -2.18 14.34
C ASN A 189 -5.12 -1.90 12.87
N PRO A 190 -4.72 -2.91 12.08
CA PRO A 190 -4.39 -2.72 10.67
C PRO A 190 -5.55 -2.07 9.91
N ILE A 191 -5.23 -1.05 9.10
CA ILE A 191 -6.20 -0.28 8.30
C ILE A 191 -6.04 -0.54 6.81
N PHE A 192 -4.80 -0.66 6.33
CA PHE A 192 -4.45 -1.04 4.96
C PHE A 192 -3.03 -1.63 4.89
N CYS A 193 -2.72 -2.28 3.80
CA CYS A 193 -1.41 -2.74 3.38
C CYS A 193 -1.21 -2.40 1.90
N ASN A 194 -0.04 -2.66 1.35
CA ASN A 194 0.25 -2.42 -0.05
C ASN A 194 0.42 -3.75 -0.79
N GLY A 195 -0.39 -3.97 -1.82
CA GLY A 195 -0.36 -5.18 -2.65
C GLY A 195 0.95 -5.41 -3.41
N ALA A 196 1.77 -4.35 -3.55
CA ALA A 196 3.11 -4.45 -4.13
C ALA A 196 4.14 -5.15 -3.22
N ASN A 197 3.83 -5.29 -1.91
CA ASN A 197 4.72 -5.99 -0.97
C ASN A 197 3.91 -6.65 0.16
N MET A 198 3.37 -7.82 -0.14
CA MET A 198 2.48 -8.53 0.77
C MET A 198 2.75 -10.05 0.72
N ALA A 199 2.70 -10.70 1.88
CA ALA A 199 2.75 -12.14 1.97
C ALA A 199 1.63 -12.67 2.89
N TYR A 200 1.15 -13.88 2.62
CA TYR A 200 0.10 -14.49 3.44
C TYR A 200 0.15 -16.03 3.36
N ARG A 201 -0.41 -16.68 4.40
CA ARG A 201 -0.57 -18.14 4.36
C ARG A 201 -1.66 -18.51 3.35
N ARG A 202 -1.31 -19.39 2.40
CA ARG A 202 -2.22 -19.86 1.35
C ARG A 202 -3.54 -20.40 1.91
N GLU A 203 -3.49 -21.21 2.95
CA GLU A 203 -4.70 -21.76 3.58
C GLU A 203 -5.58 -20.65 4.19
N THR A 204 -4.96 -19.61 4.75
CA THR A 204 -5.70 -18.48 5.30
C THR A 204 -6.42 -17.73 4.19
N TYR A 205 -5.74 -17.45 3.07
CA TYR A 205 -6.34 -16.86 1.89
C TYR A 205 -7.59 -17.65 1.45
N LYS A 206 -7.45 -18.96 1.24
CA LYS A 206 -8.57 -19.82 0.82
C LYS A 206 -9.77 -19.77 1.79
N LYS A 207 -9.49 -19.71 3.10
CA LYS A 207 -10.53 -19.66 4.15
C LYS A 207 -11.29 -18.32 4.23
N VAL A 208 -10.75 -17.24 3.65
CA VAL A 208 -11.37 -15.91 3.70
C VAL A 208 -11.79 -15.39 2.32
N PHE A 209 -11.35 -16.03 1.25
CA PHE A 209 -11.54 -15.55 -0.12
C PHE A 209 -13.02 -15.32 -0.47
N ASP A 210 -13.90 -16.24 -0.12
CA ASP A 210 -15.35 -16.13 -0.39
C ASP A 210 -16.02 -14.96 0.35
N THR A 211 -15.32 -14.36 1.33
CA THR A 211 -15.81 -13.16 2.04
C THR A 211 -15.35 -11.86 1.42
N ILE A 212 -14.51 -11.91 0.37
CA ILE A 212 -13.99 -10.76 -0.36
C ILE A 212 -14.92 -10.45 -1.54
N ASP A 213 -15.38 -9.21 -1.60
CA ASP A 213 -16.20 -8.76 -2.74
C ASP A 213 -15.33 -8.64 -4.00
N LEU A 214 -15.62 -9.47 -4.97
CA LEU A 214 -14.91 -9.50 -6.26
C LEU A 214 -15.38 -8.41 -7.23
N ASN A 215 -16.56 -7.82 -7.01
CA ASN A 215 -17.13 -6.82 -7.92
C ASN A 215 -16.40 -5.46 -7.81
N ILE A 216 -15.65 -5.22 -6.72
CA ILE A 216 -14.87 -4.00 -6.55
C ILE A 216 -13.57 -4.14 -7.33
N ALA A 217 -13.35 -3.30 -8.31
CA ALA A 217 -12.24 -3.38 -9.27
C ALA A 217 -10.82 -3.26 -8.69
N SER A 218 -10.67 -2.79 -7.44
CA SER A 218 -9.37 -2.63 -6.75
C SER A 218 -9.47 -3.03 -5.28
N GLY A 219 -8.33 -3.04 -4.57
CA GLY A 219 -8.31 -3.30 -3.14
C GLY A 219 -8.22 -4.78 -2.78
N ASP A 220 -7.69 -5.60 -3.66
CA ASP A 220 -7.31 -6.99 -3.40
C ASP A 220 -6.49 -7.12 -2.10
N ASP A 221 -5.60 -6.17 -1.85
CA ASP A 221 -4.76 -6.03 -0.68
C ASP A 221 -5.56 -5.71 0.60
N VAL A 222 -6.30 -4.61 0.59
CA VAL A 222 -7.02 -4.10 1.77
C VAL A 222 -8.19 -4.99 2.16
N PHE A 223 -8.93 -5.53 1.19
CA PHE A 223 -10.05 -6.42 1.50
C PHE A 223 -9.58 -7.78 2.05
N LEU A 224 -8.45 -8.30 1.54
CA LEU A 224 -7.82 -9.49 2.13
C LEU A 224 -7.35 -9.20 3.57
N LEU A 225 -6.68 -8.07 3.80
CA LEU A 225 -6.27 -7.64 5.13
C LEU A 225 -7.46 -7.59 6.09
N HIS A 226 -8.57 -6.93 5.71
CA HIS A 226 -9.75 -6.79 6.55
C HIS A 226 -10.45 -8.13 6.79
N ALA A 227 -10.49 -9.02 5.79
CA ALA A 227 -11.04 -10.36 5.95
C ALA A 227 -10.22 -11.19 6.96
N ILE A 228 -8.89 -11.11 6.88
CA ILE A 228 -7.99 -11.79 7.81
C ILE A 228 -8.10 -11.18 9.21
N LYS A 229 -8.02 -9.85 9.35
CA LYS A 229 -8.17 -9.12 10.62
C LYS A 229 -9.47 -9.50 11.35
N ARG A 230 -10.58 -9.59 10.61
CA ARG A 230 -11.90 -9.95 11.17
C ARG A 230 -11.92 -11.36 11.73
N LYS A 231 -11.25 -12.31 11.06
CA LYS A 231 -11.28 -13.72 11.42
C LYS A 231 -10.18 -14.11 12.42
N TYR A 232 -9.01 -13.46 12.34
CA TYR A 232 -7.83 -13.79 13.12
C TYR A 232 -7.29 -12.54 13.81
N LYS A 233 -7.45 -12.46 15.13
CA LYS A 233 -6.93 -11.32 15.92
C LYS A 233 -5.41 -11.35 15.96
N SER A 234 -4.76 -10.19 15.98
CA SER A 234 -3.30 -10.02 16.12
C SER A 234 -2.47 -10.86 15.15
N SER A 235 -3.00 -11.11 13.94
CA SER A 235 -2.42 -12.03 12.95
C SER A 235 -1.75 -11.33 11.77
N VAL A 236 -1.64 -10.01 11.83
CA VAL A 236 -1.01 -9.18 10.80
C VAL A 236 0.27 -8.56 11.35
N ARG A 237 1.35 -8.61 10.54
CA ARG A 237 2.66 -8.06 10.89
C ARG A 237 3.17 -7.15 9.79
N PHE A 238 3.90 -6.10 10.16
CA PHE A 238 4.66 -5.28 9.22
C PHE A 238 6.15 -5.60 9.36
N ILE A 239 6.82 -5.88 8.24
CA ILE A 239 8.27 -6.08 8.19
C ILE A 239 8.94 -4.72 8.04
N LYS A 240 9.52 -4.20 9.12
CA LYS A 240 10.31 -2.96 9.08
C LYS A 240 11.79 -3.29 8.87
N ASP A 241 12.11 -3.82 7.69
CA ASP A 241 13.45 -4.18 7.28
C ASP A 241 13.80 -3.52 5.96
N VAL A 242 14.97 -2.88 5.87
CA VAL A 242 15.47 -2.28 4.63
C VAL A 242 15.71 -3.32 3.53
N ASN A 243 16.00 -4.55 3.93
CA ASN A 243 16.19 -5.70 3.03
C ASN A 243 14.89 -6.22 2.41
N ALA A 244 13.74 -5.73 2.86
CA ALA A 244 12.43 -6.05 2.31
C ALA A 244 11.80 -4.90 1.52
N VAL A 245 12.53 -3.79 1.28
CA VAL A 245 11.97 -2.61 0.59
C VAL A 245 11.77 -2.92 -0.89
N VAL A 246 10.53 -2.83 -1.34
CA VAL A 246 10.16 -2.93 -2.75
C VAL A 246 10.13 -1.53 -3.36
N TYR A 247 10.66 -1.42 -4.58
CA TYR A 247 10.73 -0.17 -5.34
C TYR A 247 9.77 -0.22 -6.53
N THR A 248 9.04 0.88 -6.74
CA THR A 248 8.20 1.09 -7.93
C THR A 248 8.36 2.52 -8.43
N ASN A 249 7.71 2.86 -9.55
CA ASN A 249 7.79 4.19 -10.12
C ASN A 249 6.64 5.08 -9.64
N ALA A 250 6.95 6.36 -9.39
CA ALA A 250 5.92 7.39 -9.28
C ALA A 250 5.27 7.62 -10.66
N VAL A 251 4.00 8.02 -10.68
CA VAL A 251 3.34 8.35 -11.95
C VAL A 251 3.84 9.71 -12.49
N GLU A 252 3.98 9.83 -13.80
CA GLU A 252 4.65 10.99 -14.40
C GLU A 252 3.74 12.23 -14.56
N GLY A 253 2.46 12.05 -14.73
CA GLY A 253 1.53 13.15 -15.02
C GLY A 253 0.53 13.42 -13.90
N PHE A 254 0.09 14.71 -13.77
CA PHE A 254 -0.93 15.08 -12.79
C PHE A 254 -2.25 14.34 -13.02
N ASP A 255 -2.68 14.15 -14.26
CA ASP A 255 -3.91 13.41 -14.59
C ASP A 255 -3.81 11.94 -14.21
N GLN A 256 -2.66 11.32 -14.45
CA GLN A 256 -2.39 9.93 -14.04
C GLN A 256 -2.39 9.82 -12.51
N PHE A 257 -1.79 10.79 -11.83
CA PHE A 257 -1.78 10.88 -10.38
C PHE A 257 -3.20 10.96 -9.82
N ILE A 258 -4.02 11.90 -10.29
CA ILE A 258 -5.40 12.05 -9.84
C ILE A 258 -6.22 10.77 -10.13
N ASN A 259 -6.07 10.17 -11.29
CA ASN A 259 -6.76 8.92 -11.64
C ASN A 259 -6.33 7.76 -10.72
N GLN A 260 -5.04 7.63 -10.41
CA GLN A 260 -4.56 6.62 -9.47
C GLN A 260 -5.13 6.84 -8.07
N ARG A 261 -5.17 8.08 -7.57
CA ARG A 261 -5.69 8.42 -6.25
C ARG A 261 -7.22 8.28 -6.17
N LYS A 262 -7.94 8.64 -7.22
CA LYS A 262 -9.39 8.35 -7.32
C LYS A 262 -9.66 6.85 -7.20
N ARG A 263 -8.89 6.02 -7.91
CA ARG A 263 -8.99 4.56 -7.83
C ARG A 263 -8.73 4.04 -6.41
N TRP A 264 -7.72 4.60 -5.71
CA TRP A 264 -7.44 4.21 -4.32
C TRP A 264 -8.52 4.67 -3.35
N ALA A 265 -9.06 5.87 -3.52
CA ALA A 265 -10.11 6.40 -2.67
C ALA A 265 -11.49 5.78 -2.94
N ALA A 266 -11.80 5.38 -4.17
CA ALA A 266 -13.09 4.81 -4.53
C ALA A 266 -13.47 3.56 -3.70
N LYS A 267 -12.47 2.76 -3.30
CA LYS A 267 -12.70 1.59 -2.44
C LYS A 267 -13.11 1.92 -1.00
N SER A 268 -12.91 3.16 -0.54
CA SER A 268 -13.18 3.56 0.85
C SER A 268 -14.65 3.44 1.26
N THR A 269 -15.57 3.61 0.32
CA THR A 269 -17.02 3.44 0.57
C THR A 269 -17.44 1.99 0.80
N SER A 270 -16.60 1.05 0.42
CA SER A 270 -16.84 -0.38 0.60
C SER A 270 -16.17 -0.94 1.86
N PHE A 271 -15.49 -0.10 2.64
CA PHE A 271 -14.89 -0.54 3.90
C PHE A 271 -15.96 -0.88 4.93
N LYS A 272 -15.78 -2.04 5.57
CA LYS A 272 -16.64 -2.51 6.69
C LYS A 272 -15.91 -2.52 8.03
N ASP A 273 -14.62 -2.22 8.03
CA ASP A 273 -13.80 -2.13 9.25
C ASP A 273 -14.01 -0.78 9.93
N ALA A 274 -14.58 -0.80 11.13
CA ALA A 274 -14.96 0.42 11.86
C ALA A 274 -13.75 1.34 12.15
N TYR A 275 -12.57 0.76 12.45
CA TYR A 275 -11.38 1.57 12.74
C TYR A 275 -10.82 2.23 11.49
N THR A 276 -10.87 1.54 10.34
CA THR A 276 -10.50 2.12 9.03
C THR A 276 -11.45 3.25 8.64
N ILE A 277 -12.76 3.06 8.84
CA ILE A 277 -13.78 4.11 8.58
C ILE A 277 -13.53 5.32 9.49
N TYR A 278 -13.36 5.09 10.80
CA TYR A 278 -13.05 6.14 11.78
C TYR A 278 -11.81 6.95 11.33
N THR A 279 -10.71 6.27 10.99
CA THR A 279 -9.48 6.93 10.55
C THR A 279 -9.69 7.76 9.29
N SER A 280 -10.41 7.21 8.30
CA SER A 280 -10.70 7.89 7.03
C SER A 280 -11.52 9.17 7.25
N ILE A 281 -12.56 9.10 8.09
CA ILE A 281 -13.38 10.27 8.46
C ILE A 281 -12.54 11.30 9.21
N LEU A 282 -11.72 10.88 10.15
CA LEU A 282 -10.87 11.78 10.93
C LEU A 282 -9.86 12.52 10.06
N VAL A 283 -9.22 11.84 9.11
CA VAL A 283 -8.31 12.46 8.12
C VAL A 283 -9.07 13.45 7.23
N LEU A 284 -10.27 13.12 6.78
CA LEU A 284 -11.10 14.04 6.00
C LEU A 284 -11.47 15.28 6.81
N LEU A 285 -11.94 15.11 8.04
CA LEU A 285 -12.36 16.21 8.90
C LEU A 285 -11.21 17.16 9.26
N VAL A 286 -10.02 16.66 9.58
CA VAL A 286 -8.88 17.53 9.92
C VAL A 286 -8.41 18.34 8.70
N ASN A 287 -8.42 17.74 7.50
CA ASN A 287 -8.04 18.46 6.29
C ASN A 287 -9.13 19.46 5.85
N PHE A 288 -10.41 19.11 6.00
CA PHE A 288 -11.50 20.05 5.80
C PHE A 288 -11.44 21.22 6.79
N SER A 289 -11.16 20.97 8.07
CA SER A 289 -10.95 22.00 9.07
C SER A 289 -9.79 22.93 8.74
N THR A 290 -8.69 22.38 8.16
CA THR A 290 -7.56 23.19 7.69
C THR A 290 -8.00 24.19 6.61
N ILE A 291 -8.76 23.73 5.61
CA ILE A 291 -9.27 24.58 4.52
C ILE A 291 -10.26 25.61 5.06
N TYR A 292 -11.19 25.17 5.91
CA TYR A 292 -12.19 26.06 6.54
C TYR A 292 -11.50 27.18 7.31
N LEU A 293 -10.59 26.85 8.22
CA LEU A 293 -9.87 27.83 9.02
C LEU A 293 -8.99 28.76 8.17
N LEU A 294 -8.31 28.24 7.14
CA LEU A 294 -7.53 29.03 6.21
C LEU A 294 -8.40 30.07 5.49
N PHE A 295 -9.59 29.67 5.02
CA PHE A 295 -10.50 30.57 4.31
C PHE A 295 -11.02 31.68 5.24
N PHE A 296 -11.54 31.33 6.41
CA PHE A 296 -12.10 32.31 7.34
C PHE A 296 -11.04 33.17 8.02
N SER A 297 -9.78 32.74 8.10
CA SER A 297 -8.67 33.53 8.61
C SER A 297 -8.38 34.79 7.77
N LEU A 298 -8.83 34.82 6.51
CA LEU A 298 -8.69 36.00 5.63
C LEU A 298 -9.62 37.14 6.03
N PHE A 299 -10.68 36.85 6.80
CA PHE A 299 -11.73 37.84 7.14
C PHE A 299 -11.79 38.13 8.64
N HIS A 300 -11.23 37.26 9.52
CA HIS A 300 -11.36 37.35 10.96
C HIS A 300 -10.01 37.12 11.65
N VAL A 301 -9.51 38.10 12.38
CA VAL A 301 -8.19 38.07 13.03
C VAL A 301 -8.12 36.99 14.14
N ASP A 302 -9.19 36.81 14.91
CA ASP A 302 -9.30 35.75 15.92
C ASP A 302 -9.23 34.34 15.30
N VAL A 303 -9.86 34.15 14.13
CA VAL A 303 -9.78 32.89 13.37
C VAL A 303 -8.37 32.70 12.80
N PHE A 304 -7.68 33.76 12.42
CA PHE A 304 -6.30 33.71 11.95
C PHE A 304 -5.35 33.13 13.01
N PHE A 305 -5.40 33.63 14.24
CA PHE A 305 -4.59 33.11 15.34
C PHE A 305 -4.95 31.66 15.70
N PHE A 306 -6.23 31.32 15.64
CA PHE A 306 -6.69 29.94 15.86
C PHE A 306 -6.23 29.01 14.74
N PHE A 307 -6.24 29.47 13.47
CA PHE A 307 -5.67 28.72 12.33
C PHE A 307 -4.17 28.46 12.52
N LEU A 308 -3.39 29.49 12.90
CA LEU A 308 -1.96 29.32 13.15
C LEU A 308 -1.68 28.27 14.23
N TRP A 309 -2.39 28.34 15.36
CA TRP A 309 -2.26 27.35 16.40
C TRP A 309 -2.63 25.93 15.95
N PHE A 310 -3.77 25.80 15.26
CA PHE A 310 -4.22 24.53 14.71
C PHE A 310 -3.22 23.94 13.72
N PHE A 311 -2.77 24.75 12.77
CA PHE A 311 -1.84 24.38 11.73
C PHE A 311 -0.47 24.00 12.29
N LEU A 312 0.01 24.75 13.29
CA LEU A 312 1.27 24.46 13.97
C LEU A 312 1.25 23.09 14.66
N ILE A 313 0.21 22.82 15.46
CA ILE A 313 0.10 21.54 16.17
C ILE A 313 -0.01 20.38 15.19
N LYS A 314 -0.87 20.51 14.17
CA LYS A 314 -0.99 19.50 13.12
C LYS A 314 0.37 19.19 12.50
N ASN A 315 1.12 20.23 12.10
CA ASN A 315 2.42 20.05 11.48
C ASN A 315 3.45 19.44 12.42
N ILE A 316 3.51 19.82 13.68
CA ILE A 316 4.42 19.22 14.67
C ILE A 316 4.18 17.71 14.76
N VAL A 317 2.94 17.30 14.89
CA VAL A 317 2.57 15.89 15.03
C VAL A 317 2.93 15.10 13.74
N ASP A 318 2.61 15.65 12.58
CA ASP A 318 2.90 15.03 11.29
C ASP A 318 4.41 14.94 11.02
N ILE A 319 5.18 15.99 11.35
CA ILE A 319 6.64 16.00 11.22
C ILE A 319 7.27 14.96 12.16
N LEU A 320 6.83 14.88 13.41
CA LEU A 320 7.31 13.88 14.37
C LEU A 320 7.10 12.46 13.85
N PHE A 321 5.94 12.17 13.29
CA PHE A 321 5.64 10.87 12.70
C PHE A 321 6.48 10.62 11.44
N LEU A 322 6.41 11.53 10.47
CA LEU A 322 7.04 11.36 9.17
C LEU A 322 8.56 11.39 9.24
N SER A 323 9.17 12.12 10.17
CA SER A 323 10.63 12.09 10.36
C SER A 323 11.15 10.68 10.68
N ASN A 324 10.38 9.89 11.45
CA ASN A 324 10.72 8.50 11.75
C ASN A 324 10.56 7.58 10.53
N VAL A 325 9.47 7.76 9.77
CA VAL A 325 9.21 6.99 8.54
C VAL A 325 10.27 7.31 7.48
N LEU A 326 10.48 8.59 7.18
CA LEU A 326 11.44 9.05 6.17
C LEU A 326 12.88 8.68 6.54
N SER A 327 13.21 8.62 7.83
CA SER A 327 14.53 8.15 8.29
C SER A 327 14.77 6.69 7.88
N PHE A 328 13.78 5.82 8.02
CA PHE A 328 13.88 4.42 7.63
C PHE A 328 14.15 4.26 6.12
N PHE A 329 13.48 5.06 5.30
CA PHE A 329 13.67 5.04 3.84
C PHE A 329 14.87 5.89 3.36
N SER A 330 15.68 6.47 4.28
CA SER A 330 16.78 7.40 3.94
C SER A 330 16.33 8.63 3.13
N ARG A 331 15.08 9.11 3.39
CA ARG A 331 14.41 10.19 2.65
C ARG A 331 14.10 11.42 3.51
N LYS A 332 14.94 11.72 4.53
CA LYS A 332 14.78 12.94 5.34
C LYS A 332 14.89 14.24 4.53
N ASP A 333 15.47 14.17 3.33
CA ASP A 333 15.52 15.28 2.37
C ASP A 333 14.14 15.84 2.01
N LEU A 334 13.10 15.03 2.15
CA LEU A 334 11.72 15.41 1.87
C LEU A 334 11.08 16.26 2.98
N LEU A 335 11.60 16.26 4.20
CA LEU A 335 11.04 17.02 5.34
C LEU A 335 10.94 18.52 5.06
N LYS A 336 11.90 19.10 4.31
CA LYS A 336 11.89 20.52 3.97
C LYS A 336 10.67 20.97 3.15
N TRP A 337 9.99 20.04 2.49
CA TRP A 337 8.81 20.30 1.69
C TRP A 337 7.50 20.19 2.47
N MET A 338 7.55 19.73 3.71
CA MET A 338 6.33 19.36 4.47
C MET A 338 5.41 20.55 4.72
N LEU A 339 5.93 21.71 5.18
CA LEU A 339 5.08 22.87 5.47
C LEU A 339 4.33 23.36 4.21
N PHE A 340 5.03 23.42 3.08
CA PHE A 340 4.44 23.76 1.79
C PHE A 340 3.40 22.71 1.35
N PHE A 341 3.76 21.44 1.49
CA PHE A 341 2.91 20.32 1.09
C PHE A 341 1.61 20.27 1.90
N GLN A 342 1.62 20.55 3.20
CA GLN A 342 0.46 20.38 4.09
C GLN A 342 -0.78 21.21 3.69
N ILE A 343 -0.59 22.41 3.17
CA ILE A 343 -1.72 23.23 2.68
C ILE A 343 -2.30 22.58 1.43
N PHE A 344 -1.45 22.30 0.43
CA PHE A 344 -1.88 21.67 -0.82
C PHE A 344 -2.46 20.27 -0.60
N TYR A 345 -1.89 19.52 0.35
CA TYR A 345 -2.36 18.20 0.72
C TYR A 345 -3.80 18.24 1.26
N SER A 346 -4.15 19.25 2.05
CA SER A 346 -5.51 19.40 2.56
C SER A 346 -6.54 19.61 1.43
N PHE A 347 -6.24 20.47 0.47
CA PHE A 347 -7.09 20.64 -0.72
C PHE A 347 -7.17 19.38 -1.56
N TYR A 348 -6.03 18.73 -1.79
CA TYR A 348 -5.93 17.50 -2.56
C TYR A 348 -6.77 16.36 -1.93
N ILE A 349 -6.68 16.10 -0.62
CA ILE A 349 -7.44 15.05 0.05
C ILE A 349 -8.94 15.27 -0.07
N VAL A 350 -9.41 16.50 0.16
CA VAL A 350 -10.84 16.82 0.04
C VAL A 350 -11.29 16.67 -1.42
N LEU A 351 -10.52 17.19 -2.38
CA LEU A 351 -10.81 17.08 -3.81
C LEU A 351 -10.91 15.60 -4.25
N VAL A 352 -9.90 14.79 -3.95
CA VAL A 352 -9.88 13.36 -4.34
C VAL A 352 -11.02 12.59 -3.66
N SER A 353 -11.33 12.91 -2.40
CA SER A 353 -12.46 12.29 -1.71
C SER A 353 -13.78 12.56 -2.42
N VAL A 354 -14.02 13.79 -2.88
CA VAL A 354 -15.22 14.15 -3.64
C VAL A 354 -15.20 13.51 -5.03
N LEU A 355 -14.12 13.66 -5.80
CA LEU A 355 -14.02 13.13 -7.15
C LEU A 355 -14.15 11.61 -7.20
N SER A 356 -13.64 10.90 -6.20
CA SER A 356 -13.76 9.44 -6.12
C SER A 356 -15.20 8.94 -5.98
N GLN A 357 -16.12 9.80 -5.53
CA GLN A 357 -17.54 9.49 -5.38
C GLN A 357 -18.35 9.76 -6.66
N LEU A 358 -17.90 10.73 -7.46
CA LEU A 358 -18.67 11.29 -8.59
C LEU A 358 -18.25 10.70 -9.94
N GLN A 359 -17.06 10.12 -10.06
CA GLN A 359 -16.49 9.77 -11.36
C GLN A 359 -16.07 8.30 -11.44
N THR A 360 -16.21 7.73 -12.65
CA THR A 360 -15.56 6.47 -13.03
C THR A 360 -14.05 6.64 -13.09
N PHE A 361 -13.31 5.54 -12.97
CA PHE A 361 -11.86 5.55 -13.19
C PHE A 361 -11.45 4.52 -14.25
N SER A 362 -10.34 4.77 -14.93
CA SER A 362 -9.74 3.82 -15.88
C SER A 362 -8.47 3.18 -15.28
N TRP A 363 -8.25 1.90 -15.59
CA TRP A 363 -7.02 1.19 -15.27
C TRP A 363 -6.64 0.23 -16.38
N LYS A 364 -5.41 0.32 -16.88
CA LYS A 364 -4.91 -0.51 -17.99
C LYS A 364 -5.89 -0.56 -19.17
N LYS A 365 -6.42 0.61 -19.59
CA LYS A 365 -7.42 0.80 -20.66
C LYS A 365 -8.80 0.17 -20.41
N ARG A 366 -9.08 -0.32 -19.20
CA ARG A 366 -10.43 -0.76 -18.79
C ARG A 366 -11.12 0.32 -17.98
N LEU A 367 -12.39 0.58 -18.28
CA LEU A 367 -13.26 1.48 -17.51
C LEU A 367 -13.98 0.69 -16.41
N TYR A 368 -13.87 1.19 -15.19
CA TYR A 368 -14.59 0.64 -14.05
C TYR A 368 -15.63 1.62 -13.55
N LYS A 369 -16.86 1.15 -13.49
CA LYS A 369 -17.94 1.84 -12.79
C LYS A 369 -17.88 1.47 -11.30
N LYS A 370 -18.36 2.41 -10.49
CA LYS A 370 -18.49 2.19 -9.05
C LYS A 370 -19.60 1.18 -8.75
#